data_3fae71847f26f904a939a2a81d141311
#
_entry.id   3fae71847f26f904a939a2a81d141311
#
_cell.length_a   1.000
_cell.length_b   1.000
_cell.length_c   1.000
_cell.angle_alpha   90.00
_cell.angle_beta   90.00
_cell.angle_gamma   90.00
#
_symmetry.space_group_name_H-M   'P 1'
#
loop_
_entity.id
_entity.type
_entity.pdbx_description
1 polymer ?
#
loop_
_entity_poly.entity_id
_entity_poly.type
_entity_poly.pdbx_seq_one_letter_code
_entity_poly.pdbx_strand_id
1 'polypeptide(L)'
;MKKYNVIVVFDKDLNKTLMCKRTKEPYKGMFNLVGGKIERENDGLNEAYRELNEETNITSEDISLIHFMNIEYVVFDKLIEVYYGILNKEVNLIEEVNKLEWVSINDNFFDMNKYAGEGNIGHIIEEIKISMNMH
;
A
#
# COMPACT_ATOMS: atom_id res chain seq x y z
N MET A 1 8.98 -19.51 0.14
CA MET A 1 8.08 -18.51 -0.48
C MET A 1 8.53 -17.11 -0.09
N LYS A 2 8.69 -16.25 -1.05
CA LYS A 2 9.04 -14.86 -0.79
C LYS A 2 7.80 -14.11 -0.30
N LYS A 3 7.97 -13.34 0.77
CA LYS A 3 6.87 -12.58 1.38
C LYS A 3 7.09 -11.08 1.23
N TYR A 4 6.02 -10.41 0.86
CA TYR A 4 5.97 -8.95 0.70
C TYR A 4 4.76 -8.42 1.44
N ASN A 5 4.78 -7.13 1.77
CA ASN A 5 3.58 -6.45 2.22
C ASN A 5 3.26 -5.28 1.31
N VAL A 6 1.99 -4.93 1.24
CA VAL A 6 1.51 -3.68 0.65
C VAL A 6 0.56 -3.03 1.63
N ILE A 7 0.59 -1.72 1.68
CA ILE A 7 -0.15 -0.95 2.67
C ILE A 7 -0.96 0.12 1.96
N VAL A 8 -2.28 0.05 2.10
CA VAL A 8 -3.19 1.07 1.58
C VAL A 8 -3.46 2.07 2.68
N VAL A 9 -2.96 3.29 2.49
CA VAL A 9 -3.10 4.37 3.46
C VAL A 9 -4.14 5.35 2.93
N PHE A 10 -5.23 5.53 3.67
CA PHE A 10 -6.23 6.55 3.36
C PHE A 10 -5.99 7.78 4.23
N ASP A 11 -6.23 8.96 3.68
CA ASP A 11 -6.20 10.17 4.47
C ASP A 11 -7.35 10.19 5.50
N LYS A 12 -7.31 11.11 6.44
CA LYS A 12 -8.27 11.14 7.54
C LYS A 12 -9.72 11.34 7.10
N ASP A 13 -9.94 11.93 5.94
CA ASP A 13 -11.27 12.24 5.41
C ASP A 13 -11.74 11.21 4.37
N LEU A 14 -10.96 10.16 4.09
CA LEU A 14 -11.27 9.12 3.10
C LEU A 14 -11.46 9.68 1.67
N ASN A 15 -10.68 10.68 1.32
CA ASN A 15 -10.71 11.29 -0.01
C ASN A 15 -9.56 10.87 -0.90
N LYS A 16 -8.46 10.42 -0.29
CA LYS A 16 -7.22 10.12 -1.02
C LYS A 16 -6.56 8.88 -0.47
N THR A 17 -5.78 8.23 -1.32
CA THR A 17 -4.90 7.13 -0.93
C THR A 17 -3.46 7.42 -1.33
N LEU A 18 -2.53 6.92 -0.55
CA LEU A 18 -1.11 7.19 -0.73
C LEU A 18 -0.49 6.22 -1.73
N MET A 19 0.24 6.75 -2.69
CA MET A 19 0.98 5.98 -3.68
C MET A 19 2.44 6.38 -3.67
N CYS A 20 3.32 5.46 -4.02
CA CYS A 20 4.71 5.76 -4.30
C CYS A 20 4.99 5.55 -5.79
N LYS A 21 5.87 6.39 -6.35
CA LYS A 21 6.24 6.30 -7.76
C LYS A 21 7.50 5.46 -7.90
N ARG A 22 7.44 4.41 -8.70
CA ARG A 22 8.58 3.51 -8.88
C ARG A 22 9.68 4.22 -9.67
N THR A 23 10.92 4.03 -9.21
CA THR A 23 12.11 4.59 -9.87
C THR A 23 12.89 3.54 -10.65
N LYS A 24 12.53 2.27 -10.52
CA LYS A 24 13.23 1.13 -11.16
C LYS A 24 12.28 0.25 -11.94
N GLU A 25 12.80 -0.43 -12.94
CA GLU A 25 12.08 -1.51 -13.62
C GLU A 25 11.86 -2.71 -12.67
N PRO A 26 10.81 -3.50 -12.81
CA PRO A 26 9.68 -3.28 -13.72
C PRO A 26 8.78 -2.14 -13.24
N TYR A 27 7.97 -1.61 -14.15
CA TYR A 27 6.98 -0.56 -13.87
C TYR A 27 7.56 0.81 -13.49
N LYS A 28 8.78 1.12 -13.97
CA LYS A 28 9.40 2.43 -13.75
C LYS A 28 8.47 3.57 -14.16
N GLY A 29 8.29 4.54 -13.26
CA GLY A 29 7.43 5.70 -13.51
C GLY A 29 5.97 5.48 -13.17
N MET A 30 5.58 4.26 -12.82
CA MET A 30 4.21 3.94 -12.41
C MET A 30 4.05 4.04 -10.90
N PHE A 31 2.81 4.24 -10.47
CA PHE A 31 2.47 4.24 -9.05
C PHE A 31 2.31 2.83 -8.50
N ASN A 32 2.71 2.66 -7.26
CA ASN A 32 2.53 1.42 -6.51
C ASN A 32 2.11 1.76 -5.08
N LEU A 33 1.56 0.78 -4.40
CA LEU A 33 1.28 0.91 -2.97
C LEU A 33 2.61 0.90 -2.19
N VAL A 34 2.60 1.57 -1.04
CA VAL A 34 3.70 1.52 -0.09
C VAL A 34 3.85 0.09 0.42
N GLY A 35 5.07 -0.33 0.67
CA GLY A 35 5.35 -1.66 1.20
C GLY A 35 6.72 -2.14 0.75
N GLY A 36 7.02 -3.40 1.06
CA GLY A 36 8.30 -3.97 0.72
C GLY A 36 8.40 -5.44 1.05
N LYS A 37 9.62 -5.96 0.94
CA LYS A 37 9.92 -7.35 1.25
C LYS A 37 9.89 -7.55 2.77
N ILE A 38 9.21 -8.60 3.22
CA ILE A 38 9.18 -8.99 4.63
C ILE A 38 10.46 -9.75 4.94
N GLU A 39 11.29 -9.19 5.81
CA GLU A 39 12.56 -9.78 6.21
C GLU A 39 12.45 -10.54 7.54
N ARG A 40 11.47 -10.20 8.36
CA ARG A 40 11.22 -10.83 9.66
C ARG A 40 9.85 -11.51 9.62
N GLU A 41 9.83 -12.83 9.64
CA GLU A 41 8.62 -13.60 9.41
C GLU A 41 7.64 -13.65 10.60
N ASN A 42 8.09 -13.28 11.80
CA ASN A 42 7.34 -13.58 13.03
C ASN A 42 6.26 -12.57 13.39
N ASP A 43 6.23 -11.40 12.73
CA ASP A 43 5.25 -10.36 13.06
C ASP A 43 4.99 -9.47 11.86
N GLY A 44 4.08 -9.93 11.00
CA GLY A 44 3.73 -9.22 9.77
C GLY A 44 3.18 -7.81 10.02
N LEU A 45 2.39 -7.63 11.09
CA LEU A 45 1.85 -6.31 11.40
C LEU A 45 2.95 -5.32 11.79
N ASN A 46 3.91 -5.73 12.61
CA ASN A 46 5.04 -4.88 12.98
C ASN A 46 5.92 -4.56 11.76
N GLU A 47 6.11 -5.52 10.87
CA GLU A 47 6.83 -5.29 9.62
C GLU A 47 6.11 -4.27 8.73
N ALA A 48 4.78 -4.31 8.68
CA ALA A 48 4.00 -3.32 7.93
C ALA A 48 4.20 -1.91 8.50
N TYR A 49 4.14 -1.75 9.82
CA TYR A 49 4.40 -0.47 10.46
C TYR A 49 5.83 0.01 10.22
N ARG A 50 6.79 -0.90 10.26
CA ARG A 50 8.21 -0.57 10.03
C ARG A 50 8.41 -0.04 8.60
N GLU A 51 7.91 -0.77 7.61
CA GLU A 51 8.01 -0.36 6.20
C GLU A 51 7.32 0.98 5.95
N LEU A 52 6.13 1.15 6.50
CA LEU A 52 5.40 2.41 6.36
C LEU A 52 6.19 3.58 6.94
N ASN A 53 6.76 3.39 8.13
CA ASN A 53 7.56 4.43 8.77
C ASN A 53 8.82 4.75 7.97
N GLU A 54 9.53 3.73 7.50
CA GLU A 54 10.76 3.91 6.72
C GLU A 54 10.50 4.65 5.40
N GLU A 55 9.40 4.36 4.73
CA GLU A 55 9.12 4.97 3.43
C GLU A 55 8.43 6.32 3.52
N THR A 56 7.64 6.59 4.56
CA THR A 56 6.75 7.75 4.60
C THR A 56 6.84 8.62 5.83
N ASN A 57 7.49 8.14 6.89
CA ASN A 57 7.51 8.74 8.22
C ASN A 57 6.17 8.66 8.98
N ILE A 58 5.20 7.92 8.48
CA ILE A 58 3.95 7.66 9.22
C ILE A 58 4.23 6.64 10.32
N THR A 59 3.70 6.87 11.51
CA THR A 59 3.92 6.02 12.68
C THR A 59 2.64 5.34 13.14
N SER A 60 2.77 4.39 14.06
CA SER A 60 1.63 3.73 14.69
C SER A 60 0.75 4.66 15.53
N GLU A 61 1.23 5.86 15.83
CA GLU A 61 0.42 6.89 16.49
C GLU A 61 -0.49 7.62 15.50
N ASP A 62 -0.14 7.58 14.22
CA ASP A 62 -0.85 8.30 13.16
C ASP A 62 -1.95 7.44 12.51
N ILE A 63 -1.82 6.12 12.57
CA ILE A 63 -2.66 5.18 11.85
C ILE A 63 -2.73 3.85 12.59
N SER A 64 -3.88 3.19 12.53
CA SER A 64 -4.04 1.80 12.96
C SER A 64 -4.16 0.92 11.72
N LEU A 65 -3.21 0.03 11.53
CA LEU A 65 -3.20 -0.88 10.37
C LEU A 65 -4.00 -2.14 10.67
N ILE A 66 -4.73 -2.60 9.69
CA ILE A 66 -5.52 -3.83 9.73
C ILE A 66 -4.98 -4.76 8.66
N HIS A 67 -4.68 -6.01 9.03
CA HIS A 67 -4.34 -7.05 8.06
C HIS A 67 -5.62 -7.47 7.36
N PHE A 68 -5.72 -7.18 6.06
CA PHE A 68 -6.95 -7.35 5.31
C PHE A 68 -7.04 -8.70 4.60
N MET A 69 -6.01 -9.07 3.84
CA MET A 69 -5.98 -10.34 3.10
C MET A 69 -4.55 -10.68 2.71
N ASN A 70 -4.35 -11.91 2.27
CA ASN A 70 -3.12 -12.35 1.63
C ASN A 70 -3.42 -12.74 0.19
N ILE A 71 -2.49 -12.40 -0.70
CA ILE A 71 -2.56 -12.82 -2.10
C ILE A 71 -1.38 -13.73 -2.38
N GLU A 72 -1.65 -14.96 -2.78
CA GLU A 72 -0.63 -15.94 -3.09
C GLU A 72 -0.48 -16.09 -4.61
N TYR A 73 0.75 -15.90 -5.09
CA TYR A 73 1.11 -16.13 -6.48
C TYR A 73 1.91 -17.41 -6.56
N VAL A 74 1.23 -18.55 -6.77
CA VAL A 74 1.84 -19.88 -6.73
C VAL A 74 2.95 -20.01 -7.78
N VAL A 75 2.72 -19.51 -8.99
CA VAL A 75 3.68 -19.60 -10.10
C VAL A 75 4.98 -18.86 -9.78
N PHE A 76 4.91 -17.76 -9.04
CA PHE A 76 6.07 -16.94 -8.69
C PHE A 76 6.62 -17.24 -7.29
N ASP A 77 6.04 -18.21 -6.58
CA ASP A 77 6.40 -18.54 -5.20
C ASP A 77 6.44 -17.31 -4.30
N LYS A 78 5.36 -16.54 -4.33
CA LYS A 78 5.30 -15.22 -3.72
C LYS A 78 3.99 -15.04 -2.96
N LEU A 79 4.08 -14.50 -1.75
CA LEU A 79 2.93 -14.14 -0.93
C LEU A 79 2.94 -12.63 -0.66
N ILE A 80 1.81 -11.98 -0.85
CA ILE A 80 1.64 -10.57 -0.51
C ILE A 80 0.63 -10.44 0.61
N GLU A 81 1.07 -9.88 1.74
CA GLU A 81 0.19 -9.50 2.83
C GLU A 81 -0.32 -8.09 2.59
N VAL A 82 -1.63 -7.91 2.62
CA VAL A 82 -2.27 -6.62 2.37
C VAL A 82 -2.78 -6.03 3.67
N TYR A 83 -2.34 -4.81 3.95
CA TYR A 83 -2.76 -4.04 5.13
C TYR A 83 -3.42 -2.74 4.66
N TYR A 84 -4.31 -2.21 5.48
CA TYR A 84 -4.82 -0.87 5.24
C TYR A 84 -5.08 -0.14 6.56
N GLY A 85 -5.20 1.17 6.47
CA GLY A 85 -5.57 2.00 7.61
C GLY A 85 -5.99 3.39 7.15
N ILE A 86 -6.63 4.09 8.05
CA ILE A 86 -7.07 5.47 7.85
C ILE A 86 -6.29 6.36 8.81
N LEU A 87 -5.64 7.39 8.29
CA LEU A 87 -4.93 8.34 9.13
C LEU A 87 -5.89 9.01 10.10
N ASN A 88 -5.45 9.18 11.35
CA ASN A 88 -6.25 9.87 12.38
C ASN A 88 -5.96 11.37 12.44
N LYS A 89 -4.98 11.83 11.68
CA LYS A 89 -4.55 13.23 11.62
C LYS A 89 -3.85 13.51 10.29
N GLU A 90 -3.63 14.77 9.98
CA GLU A 90 -2.75 15.14 8.87
C GLU A 90 -1.31 14.86 9.26
N VAL A 91 -0.51 14.38 8.32
CA VAL A 91 0.88 14.00 8.54
C VAL A 91 1.78 14.69 7.53
N ASN A 92 3.03 14.92 7.93
CA ASN A 92 4.08 15.39 7.04
C ASN A 92 4.85 14.19 6.53
N LEU A 93 4.71 13.89 5.24
CA LEU A 93 5.41 12.78 4.60
C LEU A 93 6.87 13.14 4.37
N ILE A 94 7.74 12.13 4.53
CA ILE A 94 9.15 12.24 4.17
C ILE A 94 9.44 11.22 3.09
N GLU A 95 9.93 11.69 1.95
CA GLU A 95 10.28 10.85 0.81
C GLU A 95 11.72 10.35 0.98
N GLU A 96 11.87 9.10 1.41
CA GLU A 96 13.20 8.51 1.62
C GLU A 96 13.84 8.04 0.31
N VAL A 97 13.14 7.25 -0.47
CA VAL A 97 13.64 6.67 -1.72
C VAL A 97 12.74 7.02 -2.89
N ASN A 98 11.45 6.80 -2.74
CA ASN A 98 10.47 6.99 -3.79
C ASN A 98 9.66 8.25 -3.55
N LYS A 99 9.23 8.89 -4.65
CA LYS A 99 8.33 10.01 -4.57
C LYS A 99 6.96 9.53 -4.10
N LEU A 100 6.38 10.26 -3.16
CA LEU A 100 5.06 9.95 -2.59
C LEU A 100 4.02 10.92 -3.14
N GLU A 101 2.83 10.41 -3.41
CA GLU A 101 1.74 11.24 -3.92
C GLU A 101 0.40 10.75 -3.38
N TRP A 102 -0.43 11.69 -2.98
CA TRP A 102 -1.84 11.43 -2.65
C TRP A 102 -2.67 11.41 -3.92
N VAL A 103 -3.41 10.35 -4.14
CA VAL A 103 -4.24 10.15 -5.31
C VAL A 103 -5.70 10.07 -4.89
N SER A 104 -6.61 10.67 -5.65
CA SER A 104 -8.04 10.60 -5.35
C SER A 104 -8.51 9.15 -5.19
N ILE A 105 -9.30 8.90 -4.16
CA ILE A 105 -9.88 7.59 -3.90
C ILE A 105 -10.82 7.14 -5.03
N ASN A 106 -11.26 8.06 -5.87
CA ASN A 106 -12.14 7.79 -7.02
C ASN A 106 -11.38 7.59 -8.33
N ASP A 107 -10.06 7.58 -8.30
CA ASP A 107 -9.28 7.32 -9.50
C ASP A 107 -9.50 5.89 -10.00
N ASN A 108 -9.22 5.66 -11.27
CA ASN A 108 -9.28 4.31 -11.85
C ASN A 108 -7.99 3.55 -11.53
N PHE A 109 -7.99 2.82 -10.42
CA PHE A 109 -6.83 2.06 -9.98
C PHE A 109 -6.57 0.80 -10.82
N PHE A 110 -7.46 0.49 -11.76
CA PHE A 110 -7.26 -0.60 -12.74
C PHE A 110 -6.48 -0.15 -13.97
N ASP A 111 -6.15 1.13 -14.08
CA ASP A 111 -5.39 1.65 -15.23
C ASP A 111 -3.96 1.09 -15.20
N MET A 112 -3.68 0.15 -16.09
CA MET A 112 -2.39 -0.55 -16.17
C MET A 112 -1.27 0.32 -16.73
N ASN A 113 -1.58 1.50 -17.24
CA ASN A 113 -0.57 2.46 -17.71
C ASN A 113 -0.12 3.39 -16.59
N LYS A 114 -0.92 3.50 -15.52
CA LYS A 114 -0.66 4.40 -14.40
C LYS A 114 -0.22 3.66 -13.15
N TYR A 115 -0.80 2.48 -12.90
CA TYR A 115 -0.55 1.70 -11.70
C TYR A 115 0.17 0.39 -12.01
N ALA A 116 1.18 0.07 -11.21
CA ALA A 116 1.92 -1.17 -11.32
C ALA A 116 1.04 -2.38 -10.96
N GLY A 117 1.49 -3.59 -11.32
CA GLY A 117 0.85 -4.83 -10.88
C GLY A 117 -0.32 -5.30 -11.72
N GLU A 118 -0.50 -4.73 -12.90
CA GLU A 118 -1.45 -5.25 -13.91
C GLU A 118 -2.89 -5.39 -13.41
N GLY A 119 -3.38 -4.35 -12.70
CA GLY A 119 -4.74 -4.31 -12.18
C GLY A 119 -4.89 -4.78 -10.74
N ASN A 120 -3.85 -5.30 -10.12
CA ASN A 120 -3.90 -5.79 -8.73
C ASN A 120 -4.21 -4.68 -7.74
N ILE A 121 -3.69 -3.48 -7.94
CA ILE A 121 -3.96 -2.34 -7.06
C ILE A 121 -5.45 -1.99 -7.08
N GLY A 122 -6.05 -1.98 -8.27
CA GLY A 122 -7.50 -1.76 -8.41
C GLY A 122 -8.31 -2.81 -7.66
N HIS A 123 -7.93 -4.07 -7.81
CA HIS A 123 -8.60 -5.16 -7.10
C HIS A 123 -8.50 -5.00 -5.57
N ILE A 124 -7.30 -4.72 -5.07
CA ILE A 124 -7.05 -4.55 -3.64
C ILE A 124 -7.89 -3.39 -3.07
N ILE A 125 -7.84 -2.23 -3.71
CA ILE A 125 -8.55 -1.04 -3.23
C ILE A 125 -10.06 -1.25 -3.30
N GLU A 126 -10.56 -1.86 -4.37
CA GLU A 126 -11.99 -2.12 -4.51
C GLU A 126 -12.50 -3.06 -3.41
N GLU A 127 -11.76 -4.12 -3.10
CA GLU A 127 -12.13 -5.06 -2.04
C GLU A 127 -12.15 -4.36 -0.66
N ILE A 128 -11.18 -3.50 -0.39
CA ILE A 128 -11.15 -2.74 0.86
C ILE A 128 -12.35 -1.79 0.93
N LYS A 129 -12.65 -1.07 -0.14
CA LYS A 129 -13.82 -0.17 -0.19
C LYS A 129 -15.12 -0.92 0.09
N ILE A 130 -15.30 -2.09 -0.51
CA ILE A 130 -16.47 -2.93 -0.29
C ILE A 130 -16.56 -3.30 1.19
N SER A 131 -15.46 -3.72 1.80
CA SER A 131 -15.44 -4.11 3.21
C SER A 131 -15.77 -2.96 4.15
N MET A 132 -15.46 -1.71 3.75
CA MET A 132 -15.76 -0.51 4.51
C MET A 132 -17.11 0.12 4.13
N ASN A 133 -17.92 -0.52 3.29
CA ASN A 133 -19.18 0.00 2.76
C ASN A 133 -19.03 1.34 2.02
N MET A 134 -17.92 1.50 1.33
CA MET A 134 -17.68 2.67 0.49
C MET A 134 -18.11 2.38 -0.95
N HIS A 135 -18.95 3.22 -1.50
CA HIS A 135 -19.45 3.06 -2.86
C HIS A 135 -19.10 4.24 -3.76
#